data_3e308d456287a8f7960f4a8e7a129613
#
_entry.id   3e308d456287a8f7960f4a8e7a129613
#
_cell.length_a   1.000
_cell.length_b   1.000
_cell.length_c   1.000
_cell.angle_alpha   90.00
_cell.angle_beta   90.00
_cell.angle_gamma   90.00
#
_symmetry.space_group_name_H-M   'P 1'
#
loop_
_entity.id
_entity.type
_entity.pdbx_description
1 polymer ?
#
loop_
_entity_poly.entity_id
_entity_poly.type
_entity_poly.pdbx_seq_one_letter_code
_entity_poly.pdbx_strand_id
1 'polypeptide(L)'
;MRRPGIWVANGSPSDPAKMLSWRPGALTAFFDYLGPNRVLPYKQQHPEAVVIVRFQHPHNWQEDIGASARRLSDMVISKWPEIRDLDAYVYFCNEMNLHYENGDPNPGNQPRYETPEFYRRYADWVRIVADRIKQKYPQMKLVTPPFAFGHHEDGAPDDYGNPTEGWAGYDYLADTVRSHFNNILTFHAYWGHAGGSVRDWLYDPRLSSWYAFRWRRVLKLFEQRYGIQAKVIIDEAGNFGASDHDFTEQVIYYARQTLADPRVIALTFFLWQDPTRSPGNLPNSWVDRCRNLDNHVARLAAMPDVEIAPLQPAPPGKAIRVLMPDKTVRVMELEEYLRGVVAAEMPYTWPLEALKAQAVAARSYAMAAIARPRHHPEADVCTTTHCQAYNEARINSNCDLAVRQTRSQVILYNNQLATAYYCANCGGHTLGNETVWGGPPLPYLRPVPCINPGPKKGHGVGMCQWGAHDMAMRGDNYEAILKHYYTGIRLSSEPETPPTPQPVTEGGEIYGKVTDAQGQPV
;
A
#
# COMPACT_ATOMS: atom_id res chain seq x y z
N MET A 1 -5.77 4.28 14.40
CA MET A 1 -5.78 2.80 14.30
C MET A 1 -6.78 2.36 13.25
N ARG A 2 -6.44 1.40 12.40
CA ARG A 2 -7.30 0.93 11.31
C ARG A 2 -7.40 -0.57 11.31
N ARG A 3 -8.60 -1.07 11.11
CA ARG A 3 -8.90 -2.50 10.98
C ARG A 3 -9.58 -2.78 9.65
N PRO A 4 -9.39 -3.97 9.06
CA PRO A 4 -10.17 -4.37 7.90
C PRO A 4 -11.65 -4.44 8.26
N GLY A 5 -12.47 -4.37 7.24
CA GLY A 5 -13.92 -4.45 7.33
C GLY A 5 -14.48 -5.64 6.56
N ILE A 6 -15.79 -5.72 6.52
CA ILE A 6 -16.53 -6.79 5.83
C ILE A 6 -17.71 -6.23 5.03
N TRP A 7 -17.94 -6.75 3.87
CA TRP A 7 -19.19 -6.67 3.13
C TRP A 7 -20.22 -7.59 3.81
N VAL A 8 -21.29 -6.99 4.30
CA VAL A 8 -22.17 -7.68 5.24
C VAL A 8 -22.84 -8.90 4.64
N ALA A 9 -23.72 -8.72 3.69
CA ALA A 9 -24.36 -9.80 2.95
C ALA A 9 -25.39 -9.24 1.94
N ASN A 10 -25.79 -10.06 0.99
CA ASN A 10 -26.98 -9.84 0.17
C ASN A 10 -28.20 -10.47 0.87
N GLY A 11 -28.74 -9.81 1.88
CA GLY A 11 -29.83 -10.34 2.70
C GLY A 11 -29.47 -10.48 4.18
N SER A 12 -30.21 -11.27 4.93
CA SER A 12 -29.95 -11.49 6.36
C SER A 12 -28.86 -12.56 6.53
N PRO A 13 -27.71 -12.23 7.13
CA PRO A 13 -26.65 -13.21 7.38
C PRO A 13 -27.08 -14.25 8.44
N SER A 14 -26.59 -15.46 8.32
CA SER A 14 -26.91 -16.56 9.24
C SER A 14 -26.39 -16.34 10.67
N ASP A 15 -25.31 -15.61 10.85
CA ASP A 15 -24.71 -15.33 12.16
C ASP A 15 -24.13 -13.90 12.22
N PRO A 16 -24.98 -12.88 12.34
CA PRO A 16 -24.52 -11.51 12.40
C PRO A 16 -23.72 -11.19 13.68
N ALA A 17 -23.91 -11.96 14.74
CA ALA A 17 -23.14 -11.78 15.97
C ALA A 17 -21.68 -12.20 15.77
N LYS A 18 -21.45 -13.35 15.14
CA LYS A 18 -20.11 -13.82 14.77
C LYS A 18 -19.46 -12.90 13.75
N MET A 19 -20.20 -12.44 12.73
CA MET A 19 -19.72 -11.50 11.72
C MET A 19 -19.12 -10.23 12.35
N LEU A 20 -19.70 -9.74 13.43
CA LEU A 20 -19.29 -8.50 14.10
C LEU A 20 -18.33 -8.72 15.28
N SER A 21 -18.15 -9.97 15.73
CA SER A 21 -17.39 -10.29 16.96
C SER A 21 -15.89 -9.92 16.87
N TRP A 22 -15.31 -9.89 15.67
CA TRP A 22 -13.91 -9.54 15.47
C TRP A 22 -13.66 -8.03 15.33
N ARG A 23 -14.71 -7.20 15.55
CA ARG A 23 -14.67 -5.73 15.52
C ARG A 23 -14.15 -5.17 14.19
N PRO A 24 -14.85 -5.41 13.07
CA PRO A 24 -14.48 -4.85 11.79
C PRO A 24 -14.39 -3.32 11.83
N GLY A 25 -13.33 -2.75 11.25
CA GLY A 25 -13.13 -1.30 11.19
C GLY A 25 -13.97 -0.60 10.13
N ALA A 26 -14.58 -1.37 9.21
CA ALA A 26 -15.48 -0.86 8.19
C ALA A 26 -16.57 -1.89 7.85
N LEU A 27 -17.73 -1.40 7.44
CA LEU A 27 -18.85 -2.21 6.97
C LEU A 27 -19.36 -1.66 5.64
N THR A 28 -19.46 -2.50 4.62
CA THR A 28 -20.18 -2.20 3.38
C THR A 28 -21.50 -2.96 3.36
N ALA A 29 -22.59 -2.31 3.02
CA ALA A 29 -23.89 -2.94 2.89
C ALA A 29 -24.74 -2.26 1.82
N PHE A 30 -25.64 -3.05 1.20
CA PHE A 30 -26.76 -2.46 0.47
C PHE A 30 -27.66 -1.70 1.42
N PHE A 31 -28.24 -0.62 0.92
CA PHE A 31 -29.17 0.21 1.70
C PHE A 31 -30.29 -0.63 2.34
N ASP A 32 -30.89 -1.54 1.60
CA ASP A 32 -32.04 -2.34 2.06
C ASP A 32 -31.69 -3.33 3.20
N TYR A 33 -30.40 -3.56 3.45
CA TYR A 33 -29.93 -4.52 4.44
C TYR A 33 -29.26 -3.91 5.67
N LEU A 34 -29.28 -2.58 5.84
CA LEU A 34 -28.62 -1.89 6.96
C LEU A 34 -29.16 -2.33 8.33
N GLY A 35 -30.48 -2.36 8.48
CA GLY A 35 -31.12 -2.76 9.74
C GLY A 35 -31.03 -4.26 10.02
N PRO A 36 -31.49 -5.14 9.10
CA PRO A 36 -31.43 -6.59 9.27
C PRO A 36 -30.03 -7.12 9.54
N ASN A 37 -29.02 -6.49 8.98
CA ASN A 37 -27.63 -6.90 9.11
C ASN A 37 -26.90 -6.28 10.31
N ARG A 38 -27.61 -5.59 11.18
CA ARG A 38 -27.08 -4.95 12.41
C ARG A 38 -26.02 -3.87 12.16
N VAL A 39 -25.97 -3.27 10.98
CA VAL A 39 -25.03 -2.18 10.65
C VAL A 39 -25.29 -0.96 11.55
N LEU A 40 -26.55 -0.56 11.69
CA LEU A 40 -26.96 0.56 12.53
C LEU A 40 -26.56 0.36 14.00
N PRO A 41 -26.94 -0.74 14.68
CA PRO A 41 -26.54 -0.98 16.06
C PRO A 41 -25.02 -1.06 16.22
N TYR A 42 -24.31 -1.65 15.28
CA TYR A 42 -22.86 -1.74 15.30
C TYR A 42 -22.20 -0.36 15.24
N LYS A 43 -22.63 0.50 14.31
CA LYS A 43 -22.13 1.87 14.19
C LYS A 43 -22.37 2.70 15.45
N GLN A 44 -23.50 2.49 16.11
CA GLN A 44 -23.79 3.15 17.39
C GLN A 44 -22.83 2.74 18.51
N GLN A 45 -22.43 1.45 18.54
CA GLN A 45 -21.47 0.92 19.51
C GLN A 45 -20.01 1.24 19.12
N HIS A 46 -19.73 1.39 17.84
CA HIS A 46 -18.41 1.65 17.25
C HIS A 46 -18.46 2.87 16.34
N PRO A 47 -18.54 4.08 16.89
CA PRO A 47 -18.68 5.31 16.10
C PRO A 47 -17.48 5.56 15.17
N GLU A 48 -16.32 5.00 15.50
CA GLU A 48 -15.11 5.05 14.67
C GLU A 48 -15.17 4.19 13.41
N ALA A 49 -16.04 3.17 13.35
CA ALA A 49 -16.17 2.28 12.21
C ALA A 49 -16.69 3.04 10.97
N VAL A 50 -16.06 2.82 9.84
CA VAL A 50 -16.47 3.40 8.57
C VAL A 50 -17.65 2.62 8.00
N VAL A 51 -18.72 3.32 7.63
CA VAL A 51 -19.87 2.69 6.95
C VAL A 51 -19.89 3.13 5.49
N ILE A 52 -20.04 2.17 4.60
CA ILE A 52 -20.21 2.36 3.16
C ILE A 52 -21.58 1.84 2.78
N VAL A 53 -22.41 2.68 2.18
CA VAL A 53 -23.75 2.33 1.73
C VAL A 53 -23.80 2.31 0.23
N ARG A 54 -24.17 1.17 -0.32
CA ARG A 54 -24.36 0.98 -1.74
C ARG A 54 -25.84 0.99 -2.09
N PHE A 55 -26.17 1.80 -3.09
CA PHE A 55 -27.43 1.71 -3.80
C PHE A 55 -27.22 0.93 -5.08
N GLN A 56 -28.08 -0.01 -5.36
CA GLN A 56 -28.10 -0.72 -6.64
C GLN A 56 -29.35 -0.34 -7.40
N HIS A 57 -29.16 0.07 -8.63
CA HIS A 57 -30.27 0.40 -9.52
C HIS A 57 -30.02 -0.28 -10.86
N PRO A 58 -30.99 -1.06 -11.36
CA PRO A 58 -30.92 -1.57 -12.72
C PRO A 58 -30.87 -0.38 -13.68
N HIS A 59 -29.81 -0.28 -14.45
CA HIS A 59 -29.65 0.77 -15.44
C HIS A 59 -29.79 0.18 -16.83
N ASN A 60 -30.57 0.86 -17.66
CA ASN A 60 -30.70 0.54 -19.08
C ASN A 60 -30.11 1.68 -19.91
N TRP A 61 -28.98 1.42 -20.54
CA TRP A 61 -28.30 2.42 -21.38
C TRP A 61 -29.09 2.87 -22.62
N GLN A 62 -30.16 2.19 -22.95
CA GLN A 62 -31.09 2.62 -24.01
C GLN A 62 -32.02 3.75 -23.55
N GLU A 63 -32.12 4.00 -22.26
CA GLU A 63 -32.92 5.07 -21.70
C GLU A 63 -32.26 6.45 -21.83
N ASP A 64 -33.08 7.49 -21.73
CA ASP A 64 -32.60 8.85 -21.55
C ASP A 64 -31.82 8.98 -20.25
N ILE A 65 -30.55 9.44 -20.35
CA ILE A 65 -29.65 9.53 -19.19
C ILE A 65 -30.20 10.46 -18.11
N GLY A 66 -30.90 11.53 -18.48
CA GLY A 66 -31.50 12.45 -17.52
C GLY A 66 -32.67 11.83 -16.76
N ALA A 67 -33.51 11.03 -17.43
CA ALA A 67 -34.60 10.31 -16.77
C ALA A 67 -34.08 9.23 -15.83
N SER A 68 -33.12 8.44 -16.27
CA SER A 68 -32.43 7.43 -15.42
C SER A 68 -31.76 8.07 -14.22
N ALA A 69 -30.96 9.12 -14.42
CA ALA A 69 -30.28 9.83 -13.33
C ALA A 69 -31.27 10.43 -12.31
N ARG A 70 -32.42 10.97 -12.78
CA ARG A 70 -33.46 11.46 -11.88
C ARG A 70 -34.02 10.35 -10.99
N ARG A 71 -34.43 9.22 -11.59
CA ARG A 71 -34.96 8.08 -10.80
C ARG A 71 -34.00 7.63 -9.72
N LEU A 72 -32.74 7.44 -10.07
CA LEU A 72 -31.71 7.00 -9.11
C LEU A 72 -31.48 8.05 -8.03
N SER A 73 -31.30 9.32 -8.41
CA SER A 73 -31.09 10.39 -7.44
C SER A 73 -32.27 10.56 -6.49
N ASP A 74 -33.52 10.46 -6.99
CA ASP A 74 -34.74 10.56 -6.18
C ASP A 74 -34.82 9.39 -5.18
N MET A 75 -34.42 8.18 -5.59
CA MET A 75 -34.32 7.02 -4.69
C MET A 75 -33.32 7.30 -3.57
N VAL A 76 -32.08 7.70 -3.89
CA VAL A 76 -31.04 8.00 -2.89
C VAL A 76 -31.48 9.14 -1.96
N ILE A 77 -32.06 10.20 -2.51
CA ILE A 77 -32.58 11.36 -1.76
C ILE A 77 -33.67 10.93 -0.78
N SER A 78 -34.60 10.07 -1.20
CA SER A 78 -35.69 9.59 -0.36
C SER A 78 -35.23 8.80 0.84
N LYS A 79 -34.06 8.16 0.71
CA LYS A 79 -33.46 7.29 1.74
C LYS A 79 -32.48 8.01 2.70
N TRP A 80 -32.15 9.27 2.41
CA TRP A 80 -31.24 10.04 3.25
C TRP A 80 -31.64 10.10 4.75
N PRO A 81 -32.91 10.29 5.13
CA PRO A 81 -33.31 10.30 6.53
C PRO A 81 -32.91 9.05 7.33
N GLU A 82 -32.80 7.91 6.63
CA GLU A 82 -32.47 6.62 7.24
C GLU A 82 -30.96 6.41 7.41
N ILE A 83 -30.11 7.12 6.66
CA ILE A 83 -28.66 6.91 6.63
C ILE A 83 -27.84 8.12 7.14
N ARG A 84 -28.45 9.30 7.31
CA ARG A 84 -27.75 10.55 7.67
C ARG A 84 -26.94 10.45 8.97
N ASP A 85 -27.45 9.70 9.93
CA ASP A 85 -26.83 9.57 11.26
C ASP A 85 -25.72 8.51 11.31
N LEU A 86 -25.51 7.79 10.19
CA LEU A 86 -24.42 6.81 10.03
C LEU A 86 -23.07 7.45 9.69
N ASP A 87 -23.05 8.71 9.30
CA ASP A 87 -21.86 9.36 8.72
C ASP A 87 -21.24 8.55 7.56
N ALA A 88 -22.11 7.90 6.77
CA ALA A 88 -21.69 6.92 5.77
C ALA A 88 -21.16 7.56 4.49
N TYR A 89 -20.23 6.86 3.84
CA TYR A 89 -19.90 7.07 2.44
C TYR A 89 -20.96 6.37 1.57
N VAL A 90 -21.38 7.02 0.50
CA VAL A 90 -22.48 6.55 -0.34
C VAL A 90 -22.04 6.50 -1.81
N TYR A 91 -22.29 5.38 -2.46
CA TYR A 91 -22.24 5.29 -3.92
C TYR A 91 -23.48 4.58 -4.47
N PHE A 92 -23.76 4.76 -5.77
CA PHE A 92 -25.10 4.55 -6.29
C PHE A 92 -25.17 3.64 -7.52
N CYS A 93 -24.13 2.94 -7.88
CA CYS A 93 -24.13 1.86 -8.87
C CYS A 93 -22.90 0.97 -8.71
N ASN A 94 -22.93 -0.19 -9.33
CA ASN A 94 -21.78 -1.08 -9.39
C ASN A 94 -20.92 -0.80 -10.65
N GLU A 95 -20.12 -1.72 -11.02
CA GLU A 95 -19.18 -1.78 -12.13
C GLU A 95 -19.83 -1.55 -13.50
N MET A 96 -20.24 -0.32 -13.78
CA MET A 96 -21.05 0.03 -14.96
C MET A 96 -20.34 -0.17 -16.31
N ASN A 97 -19.03 -0.44 -16.30
CA ASN A 97 -18.29 -0.88 -17.48
C ASN A 97 -18.46 -2.39 -17.79
N LEU A 98 -19.36 -3.08 -17.09
CA LEU A 98 -19.73 -4.46 -17.38
C LEU A 98 -21.11 -4.54 -18.05
N HIS A 99 -21.23 -5.39 -19.07
CA HIS A 99 -22.45 -5.52 -19.86
C HIS A 99 -23.67 -5.90 -19.00
N TYR A 100 -23.53 -6.84 -18.06
CA TYR A 100 -24.63 -7.32 -17.23
C TYR A 100 -25.09 -6.29 -16.18
N GLU A 101 -24.23 -5.42 -15.72
CA GLU A 101 -24.60 -4.31 -14.82
C GLU A 101 -25.48 -3.28 -15.53
N ASN A 102 -25.45 -3.28 -16.85
CA ASN A 102 -26.32 -2.46 -17.70
C ASN A 102 -27.56 -3.20 -18.19
N GLY A 103 -27.86 -4.34 -17.60
CA GLY A 103 -29.01 -5.16 -18.01
C GLY A 103 -28.86 -5.83 -19.38
N ASP A 104 -27.66 -5.89 -19.93
CA ASP A 104 -27.36 -6.57 -21.18
C ASP A 104 -26.91 -8.01 -20.89
N PRO A 105 -27.72 -9.02 -21.25
CA PRO A 105 -27.40 -10.42 -20.94
C PRO A 105 -26.33 -11.00 -21.87
N ASN A 106 -25.93 -10.30 -22.94
CA ASN A 106 -25.04 -10.83 -23.95
C ASN A 106 -23.57 -10.42 -23.69
N PRO A 107 -22.68 -11.34 -23.26
CA PRO A 107 -21.26 -11.03 -23.03
C PRO A 107 -20.52 -10.59 -24.29
N GLY A 108 -21.01 -10.92 -25.47
CA GLY A 108 -20.44 -10.44 -26.74
C GLY A 108 -20.58 -8.93 -26.96
N ASN A 109 -21.41 -8.26 -26.17
CA ASN A 109 -21.57 -6.81 -26.18
C ASN A 109 -20.61 -6.07 -25.22
N GLN A 110 -19.81 -6.76 -24.42
CA GLN A 110 -18.86 -6.16 -23.48
C GLN A 110 -18.02 -5.01 -24.10
N PRO A 111 -17.47 -5.12 -25.31
CA PRO A 111 -16.69 -4.04 -25.89
C PRO A 111 -17.44 -2.70 -26.06
N ARG A 112 -18.76 -2.70 -26.08
CA ARG A 112 -19.57 -1.46 -26.16
C ARG A 112 -19.48 -0.63 -24.88
N TYR A 113 -19.24 -1.26 -23.74
CA TYR A 113 -19.15 -0.67 -22.42
C TYR A 113 -17.73 -0.23 -22.05
N GLU A 114 -16.80 -0.30 -23.00
CA GLU A 114 -15.40 0.07 -22.85
C GLU A 114 -14.97 1.16 -23.86
N THR A 115 -15.94 1.78 -24.54
CA THR A 115 -15.67 2.82 -25.52
C THR A 115 -15.58 4.21 -24.89
N PRO A 116 -14.80 5.15 -25.47
CA PRO A 116 -14.78 6.55 -25.03
C PRO A 116 -16.16 7.21 -25.02
N GLU A 117 -17.04 6.83 -25.97
CA GLU A 117 -18.42 7.33 -26.02
C GLU A 117 -19.22 6.84 -24.80
N PHE A 118 -19.11 5.56 -24.45
CA PHE A 118 -19.74 5.02 -23.25
C PHE A 118 -19.26 5.73 -21.99
N TYR A 119 -17.95 5.87 -21.80
CA TYR A 119 -17.39 6.51 -20.60
C TYR A 119 -17.79 7.97 -20.47
N ARG A 120 -17.87 8.71 -21.59
CA ARG A 120 -18.38 10.09 -21.58
C ARG A 120 -19.84 10.14 -21.12
N ARG A 121 -20.69 9.32 -21.71
CA ARG A 121 -22.10 9.22 -21.36
C ARG A 121 -22.30 8.78 -19.91
N TYR A 122 -21.49 7.82 -19.45
CA TYR A 122 -21.48 7.38 -18.05
C TYR A 122 -21.07 8.52 -17.09
N ALA A 123 -20.03 9.26 -17.41
CA ALA A 123 -19.59 10.40 -16.60
C ALA A 123 -20.66 11.50 -16.51
N ASP A 124 -21.34 11.79 -17.61
CA ASP A 124 -22.47 12.74 -17.63
C ASP A 124 -23.62 12.25 -16.72
N TRP A 125 -23.95 10.97 -16.78
CA TRP A 125 -24.95 10.38 -15.92
C TRP A 125 -24.55 10.46 -14.44
N VAL A 126 -23.33 10.07 -14.10
CA VAL A 126 -22.77 10.16 -12.73
C VAL A 126 -22.83 11.60 -12.21
N ARG A 127 -22.45 12.57 -13.05
CA ARG A 127 -22.50 14.00 -12.71
C ARG A 127 -23.93 14.46 -12.42
N ILE A 128 -24.90 14.13 -13.28
CA ILE A 128 -26.32 14.51 -13.08
C ILE A 128 -26.86 13.93 -11.77
N VAL A 129 -26.55 12.65 -11.46
CA VAL A 129 -26.95 12.03 -10.19
C VAL A 129 -26.34 12.77 -9.01
N ALA A 130 -25.04 13.01 -9.06
CA ALA A 130 -24.31 13.67 -7.98
C ALA A 130 -24.77 15.13 -7.76
N ASP A 131 -24.96 15.90 -8.85
CA ASP A 131 -25.51 17.28 -8.81
C ASP A 131 -26.84 17.32 -8.06
N ARG A 132 -27.79 16.45 -8.44
CA ARG A 132 -29.12 16.42 -7.83
C ARG A 132 -29.08 16.05 -6.36
N ILE A 133 -28.27 15.06 -5.99
CA ILE A 133 -28.11 14.65 -4.59
C ILE A 133 -27.47 15.79 -3.78
N LYS A 134 -26.37 16.37 -4.27
CA LYS A 134 -25.65 17.45 -3.59
C LYS A 134 -26.46 18.75 -3.51
N GLN A 135 -27.28 19.04 -4.49
CA GLN A 135 -28.22 20.17 -4.42
C GLN A 135 -29.20 20.03 -3.24
N LYS A 136 -29.66 18.80 -2.97
CA LYS A 136 -30.61 18.55 -1.88
C LYS A 136 -29.94 18.32 -0.53
N TYR A 137 -28.82 17.58 -0.53
CA TYR A 137 -28.06 17.18 0.65
C TYR A 137 -26.55 17.37 0.44
N PRO A 138 -26.03 18.61 0.50
CA PRO A 138 -24.62 18.91 0.26
C PRO A 138 -23.66 18.17 1.21
N GLN A 139 -24.14 17.81 2.40
CA GLN A 139 -23.38 17.09 3.42
C GLN A 139 -23.25 15.58 3.16
N MET A 140 -24.05 14.99 2.24
CA MET A 140 -23.94 13.57 1.93
C MET A 140 -22.53 13.25 1.38
N LYS A 141 -21.85 12.30 1.97
CA LYS A 141 -20.50 11.88 1.56
C LYS A 141 -20.59 10.94 0.35
N LEU A 142 -20.74 11.52 -0.82
CA LEU A 142 -20.69 10.73 -2.05
C LEU A 142 -19.25 10.32 -2.39
N VAL A 143 -19.10 9.12 -2.93
CA VAL A 143 -17.85 8.59 -3.49
C VAL A 143 -18.11 8.01 -4.87
N THR A 144 -17.06 7.89 -5.69
CA THR A 144 -17.25 7.40 -7.05
C THR A 144 -17.81 5.99 -7.05
N PRO A 145 -18.72 5.65 -7.95
CA PRO A 145 -18.97 4.24 -8.26
C PRO A 145 -17.70 3.57 -8.82
N PRO A 146 -17.43 2.31 -8.48
CA PRO A 146 -16.26 1.60 -8.96
C PRO A 146 -16.37 1.20 -10.43
N PHE A 147 -15.24 1.05 -11.09
CA PHE A 147 -15.13 0.28 -12.32
C PHE A 147 -14.73 -1.16 -12.04
N ALA A 148 -15.17 -2.10 -12.87
CA ALA A 148 -14.71 -3.48 -12.81
C ALA A 148 -13.21 -3.55 -13.02
N PHE A 149 -12.55 -4.39 -12.21
CA PHE A 149 -11.12 -4.62 -12.38
C PHE A 149 -10.85 -5.47 -13.64
N GLY A 150 -9.66 -5.34 -14.24
CA GLY A 150 -9.26 -6.12 -15.42
C GLY A 150 -9.80 -5.60 -16.76
N HIS A 151 -10.62 -4.57 -16.73
CA HIS A 151 -11.11 -3.88 -17.93
C HIS A 151 -10.34 -2.56 -18.08
N HIS A 152 -9.74 -2.36 -19.20
CA HIS A 152 -8.94 -1.26 -19.78
C HIS A 152 -9.03 0.15 -19.15
N GLU A 153 -8.96 0.26 -17.80
CA GLU A 153 -9.09 1.58 -17.16
C GLU A 153 -7.77 2.32 -17.04
N ASP A 154 -6.63 1.67 -17.24
CA ASP A 154 -5.36 2.22 -16.79
C ASP A 154 -4.26 2.40 -17.85
N GLY A 155 -4.57 2.25 -19.13
CA GLY A 155 -3.62 2.46 -20.23
C GLY A 155 -2.44 1.49 -20.22
N ALA A 156 -2.51 0.51 -19.35
CA ALA A 156 -1.48 -0.50 -19.24
C ALA A 156 -1.59 -1.52 -20.36
N PRO A 157 -0.52 -2.17 -20.75
CA PRO A 157 -0.61 -3.25 -21.70
C PRO A 157 -1.54 -4.35 -21.15
N ASP A 158 -2.35 -4.92 -22.04
CA ASP A 158 -3.13 -6.11 -21.72
C ASP A 158 -2.20 -7.30 -21.33
N ASP A 159 -2.79 -8.43 -20.95
CA ASP A 159 -2.02 -9.62 -20.58
C ASP A 159 -1.10 -10.14 -21.71
N TYR A 160 -1.26 -9.62 -22.92
CA TYR A 160 -0.46 -9.94 -24.11
C TYR A 160 0.59 -8.86 -24.44
N GLY A 161 0.67 -7.79 -23.66
CA GLY A 161 1.63 -6.70 -23.83
C GLY A 161 1.20 -5.61 -24.83
N ASN A 162 -0.05 -5.62 -25.31
CA ASN A 162 -0.55 -4.56 -26.17
C ASN A 162 -0.90 -3.31 -25.37
N PRO A 163 -0.52 -2.11 -25.82
CA PRO A 163 -0.92 -0.88 -25.15
C PRO A 163 -2.45 -0.74 -25.22
N THR A 164 -3.06 -0.57 -24.06
CA THR A 164 -4.48 -0.29 -23.96
C THR A 164 -4.70 1.22 -23.87
N GLU A 165 -5.68 1.78 -24.56
CA GLU A 165 -6.04 3.20 -24.52
C GLU A 165 -6.82 3.56 -23.22
N GLY A 166 -6.51 2.91 -22.13
CA GLY A 166 -7.37 2.54 -21.04
C GLY A 166 -7.76 3.58 -20.00
N TRP A 167 -7.47 4.88 -20.12
CA TRP A 167 -7.88 5.83 -19.07
C TRP A 167 -9.13 6.63 -19.38
N ALA A 168 -9.80 6.33 -20.48
CA ALA A 168 -10.96 7.09 -20.95
C ALA A 168 -12.07 7.24 -19.90
N GLY A 169 -12.26 6.22 -19.03
CA GLY A 169 -13.24 6.29 -17.96
C GLY A 169 -12.95 7.39 -16.94
N TYR A 170 -11.73 7.46 -16.45
CA TYR A 170 -11.33 8.45 -15.44
C TYR A 170 -11.14 9.85 -16.04
N ASP A 171 -10.70 9.96 -17.29
CA ASP A 171 -10.58 11.25 -17.96
C ASP A 171 -11.89 12.05 -17.93
N TYR A 172 -13.03 11.38 -18.09
CA TYR A 172 -14.34 12.04 -18.03
C TYR A 172 -14.88 12.23 -16.61
N LEU A 173 -14.39 11.47 -15.63
CA LEU A 173 -14.85 11.53 -14.24
C LEU A 173 -14.04 12.45 -13.35
N ALA A 174 -12.81 12.81 -13.71
CA ALA A 174 -11.87 13.50 -12.82
C ALA A 174 -12.43 14.81 -12.23
N ASP A 175 -13.14 15.61 -13.02
CA ASP A 175 -13.74 16.85 -12.54
C ASP A 175 -14.92 16.60 -11.57
N THR A 176 -15.71 15.55 -11.81
CA THR A 176 -16.78 15.15 -10.90
C THR A 176 -16.21 14.58 -9.60
N VAL A 177 -15.09 13.85 -9.66
CA VAL A 177 -14.35 13.38 -8.48
C VAL A 177 -13.93 14.55 -7.60
N ARG A 178 -13.40 15.61 -8.21
CA ARG A 178 -12.97 16.80 -7.50
C ARG A 178 -14.14 17.57 -6.88
N SER A 179 -15.20 17.77 -7.64
CA SER A 179 -16.31 18.66 -7.27
C SER A 179 -17.37 17.99 -6.37
N HIS A 180 -17.62 16.68 -6.52
CA HIS A 180 -18.74 16.00 -5.85
C HIS A 180 -18.31 14.88 -4.91
N PHE A 181 -17.15 14.25 -5.14
CA PHE A 181 -16.73 13.08 -4.41
C PHE A 181 -15.55 13.34 -3.46
N ASN A 182 -15.23 14.60 -3.17
CA ASN A 182 -14.17 15.00 -2.22
C ASN A 182 -12.81 14.32 -2.50
N ASN A 183 -12.49 14.09 -3.76
CA ASN A 183 -11.31 13.34 -4.21
C ASN A 183 -11.27 11.89 -3.70
N ILE A 184 -12.43 11.26 -3.47
CA ILE A 184 -12.50 9.88 -2.98
C ILE A 184 -13.02 8.95 -4.07
N LEU A 185 -12.23 7.92 -4.37
CA LEU A 185 -12.57 6.84 -5.28
C LEU A 185 -13.03 5.62 -4.49
N THR A 186 -13.96 4.82 -5.07
CA THR A 186 -14.14 3.43 -4.64
C THR A 186 -13.44 2.50 -5.62
N PHE A 187 -13.04 1.33 -5.12
CA PHE A 187 -12.28 0.39 -5.91
C PHE A 187 -12.58 -1.05 -5.50
N HIS A 188 -12.76 -1.93 -6.48
CA HIS A 188 -12.84 -3.36 -6.28
C HIS A 188 -11.46 -3.99 -6.50
N ALA A 189 -11.00 -4.82 -5.58
CA ALA A 189 -9.67 -5.39 -5.59
C ALA A 189 -9.73 -6.90 -5.36
N TYR A 190 -9.64 -7.65 -6.43
CA TYR A 190 -9.67 -9.09 -6.37
C TYR A 190 -8.32 -9.69 -6.76
N TRP A 191 -8.04 -10.88 -6.19
CA TRP A 191 -6.89 -11.69 -6.56
C TRP A 191 -7.32 -13.15 -6.69
N GLY A 192 -6.69 -13.84 -7.64
CA GLY A 192 -7.06 -15.20 -8.00
C GLY A 192 -8.21 -15.26 -9.00
N HIS A 193 -8.03 -16.09 -10.01
CA HIS A 193 -9.01 -16.39 -11.05
C HIS A 193 -9.17 -17.90 -11.18
N ALA A 194 -10.34 -18.37 -11.61
CA ALA A 194 -10.55 -19.78 -11.92
C ALA A 194 -9.54 -20.22 -13.00
N GLY A 195 -8.48 -20.93 -12.58
CA GLY A 195 -7.41 -21.41 -13.48
C GLY A 195 -6.03 -20.76 -13.30
N GLY A 196 -5.89 -19.69 -12.50
CA GLY A 196 -4.62 -19.05 -12.19
C GLY A 196 -4.11 -19.37 -10.78
N SER A 197 -2.78 -19.26 -10.57
CA SER A 197 -2.19 -19.35 -9.25
C SER A 197 -2.54 -18.10 -8.43
N VAL A 198 -3.35 -18.27 -7.39
CA VAL A 198 -3.71 -17.20 -6.44
C VAL A 198 -2.46 -16.55 -5.84
N ARG A 199 -1.42 -17.35 -5.64
CA ARG A 199 -0.17 -16.91 -5.07
C ARG A 199 0.46 -15.80 -5.90
N ASP A 200 0.32 -15.87 -7.22
CA ASP A 200 0.93 -14.93 -8.13
C ASP A 200 0.17 -13.59 -8.17
N TRP A 201 -1.15 -13.61 -8.06
CA TRP A 201 -1.99 -12.39 -8.16
C TRP A 201 -2.00 -11.52 -6.90
N LEU A 202 -1.70 -12.09 -5.76
CA LEU A 202 -1.60 -11.37 -4.49
C LEU A 202 -0.14 -11.07 -4.13
N TYR A 203 0.75 -12.04 -4.33
CA TYR A 203 2.13 -12.00 -3.85
C TYR A 203 3.14 -11.76 -4.95
N ASP A 204 2.89 -12.19 -6.20
CA ASP A 204 3.73 -11.79 -7.33
C ASP A 204 3.44 -10.31 -7.63
N PRO A 205 4.42 -9.52 -7.54
CA PRO A 205 4.31 -8.09 -7.62
C PRO A 205 4.09 -7.54 -9.01
N ARG A 206 4.42 -8.29 -10.04
CA ARG A 206 4.08 -7.94 -11.42
C ARG A 206 2.57 -8.06 -11.61
N LEU A 207 1.99 -9.15 -11.11
CA LEU A 207 0.57 -9.44 -11.23
C LEU A 207 -0.26 -8.72 -10.17
N SER A 208 0.20 -8.66 -8.92
CA SER A 208 -0.56 -7.99 -7.86
C SER A 208 -0.73 -6.49 -8.08
N SER A 209 0.19 -5.84 -8.79
CA SER A 209 0.05 -4.44 -9.19
C SER A 209 -1.07 -4.22 -10.23
N TRP A 210 -1.50 -5.27 -10.92
CA TRP A 210 -2.60 -5.25 -11.89
C TRP A 210 -3.93 -5.66 -11.26
N TYR A 211 -3.91 -6.43 -10.16
CA TYR A 211 -5.08 -7.01 -9.53
C TYR A 211 -5.27 -6.47 -8.10
N ALA A 212 -4.67 -7.09 -7.11
CA ALA A 212 -4.90 -6.76 -5.70
C ALA A 212 -4.54 -5.31 -5.32
N PHE A 213 -3.45 -4.76 -5.87
CA PHE A 213 -2.96 -3.42 -5.53
C PHE A 213 -3.05 -2.40 -6.67
N ARG A 214 -3.86 -2.65 -7.67
CA ARG A 214 -4.07 -1.77 -8.82
C ARG A 214 -4.52 -0.35 -8.44
N TRP A 215 -5.28 -0.21 -7.38
CA TRP A 215 -5.70 1.08 -6.85
C TRP A 215 -4.54 2.05 -6.60
N ARG A 216 -3.34 1.56 -6.27
CA ARG A 216 -2.14 2.40 -6.09
C ARG A 216 -1.72 3.10 -7.38
N ARG A 217 -1.88 2.40 -8.51
CA ARG A 217 -1.60 2.95 -9.84
C ARG A 217 -2.62 4.00 -10.22
N VAL A 218 -3.90 3.74 -9.93
CA VAL A 218 -5.00 4.69 -10.17
C VAL A 218 -4.78 5.96 -9.35
N LEU A 219 -4.43 5.87 -8.06
CA LEU A 219 -4.14 7.04 -7.25
C LEU A 219 -2.93 7.84 -7.76
N LYS A 220 -1.89 7.16 -8.24
CA LYS A 220 -0.73 7.81 -8.86
C LYS A 220 -1.13 8.55 -10.14
N LEU A 221 -1.98 7.94 -10.96
CA LEU A 221 -2.50 8.58 -12.16
C LEU A 221 -3.29 9.85 -11.82
N PHE A 222 -4.20 9.79 -10.84
CA PHE A 222 -4.97 10.95 -10.42
C PHE A 222 -4.07 12.11 -10.01
N GLU A 223 -2.98 11.83 -9.29
CA GLU A 223 -1.98 12.82 -8.92
C GLU A 223 -1.25 13.38 -10.16
N GLN A 224 -0.74 12.51 -11.03
CA GLN A 224 0.11 12.91 -12.15
C GLN A 224 -0.66 13.57 -13.31
N ARG A 225 -1.82 13.01 -13.66
CA ARG A 225 -2.57 13.45 -14.84
C ARG A 225 -3.57 14.56 -14.54
N TYR A 226 -4.22 14.49 -13.38
CA TYR A 226 -5.29 15.43 -13.03
C TYR A 226 -4.93 16.39 -11.90
N GLY A 227 -3.76 16.24 -11.27
CA GLY A 227 -3.36 17.04 -10.12
C GLY A 227 -4.27 16.82 -8.90
N ILE A 228 -4.88 15.63 -8.78
CA ILE A 228 -5.82 15.30 -7.71
C ILE A 228 -5.12 14.37 -6.70
N GLN A 229 -4.98 14.82 -5.45
CA GLN A 229 -4.56 13.98 -4.33
C GLN A 229 -5.72 13.11 -3.87
N ALA A 230 -5.98 12.05 -4.63
CA ALA A 230 -7.11 11.17 -4.39
C ALA A 230 -6.87 10.24 -3.19
N LYS A 231 -7.98 9.91 -2.50
CA LYS A 231 -8.07 8.83 -1.51
C LYS A 231 -8.92 7.71 -2.07
N VAL A 232 -8.87 6.53 -1.44
CA VAL A 232 -9.61 5.37 -1.91
C VAL A 232 -10.32 4.66 -0.77
N ILE A 233 -11.51 4.16 -1.08
CA ILE A 233 -12.23 3.15 -0.32
C ILE A 233 -12.19 1.87 -1.16
N ILE A 234 -11.67 0.79 -0.60
CA ILE A 234 -11.71 -0.52 -1.24
C ILE A 234 -12.86 -1.26 -0.60
N ASP A 235 -13.99 -1.23 -1.26
CA ASP A 235 -15.26 -1.71 -0.70
C ASP A 235 -15.60 -3.14 -1.09
N GLU A 236 -14.88 -3.71 -2.07
CA GLU A 236 -14.88 -5.13 -2.37
C GLU A 236 -13.45 -5.63 -2.56
N ALA A 237 -12.97 -6.45 -1.62
CA ALA A 237 -11.70 -7.14 -1.76
C ALA A 237 -11.88 -8.63 -1.54
N GLY A 238 -11.20 -9.47 -2.31
CA GLY A 238 -11.38 -10.90 -2.14
C GLY A 238 -10.61 -11.76 -3.13
N ASN A 239 -10.86 -13.04 -3.06
CA ASN A 239 -10.21 -14.06 -3.86
C ASN A 239 -11.23 -14.90 -4.58
N PHE A 240 -11.17 -14.97 -5.90
CA PHE A 240 -12.10 -15.72 -6.75
C PHE A 240 -11.77 -17.19 -6.99
N GLY A 241 -10.84 -17.81 -6.36
CA GLY A 241 -10.52 -19.20 -6.75
C GLY A 241 -9.56 -19.96 -5.87
N ALA A 242 -9.13 -19.39 -4.75
CA ALA A 242 -8.15 -20.06 -3.91
C ALA A 242 -8.76 -21.22 -3.11
N SER A 243 -7.92 -22.23 -2.90
CA SER A 243 -8.15 -23.21 -1.86
C SER A 243 -8.13 -22.55 -0.48
N ASP A 244 -8.94 -23.01 0.46
CA ASP A 244 -9.09 -22.46 1.82
C ASP A 244 -7.81 -22.42 2.65
N HIS A 245 -6.77 -23.14 2.25
CA HIS A 245 -5.62 -23.41 3.10
C HIS A 245 -4.87 -22.15 3.53
N ASP A 246 -4.87 -21.09 2.68
CA ASP A 246 -4.15 -19.85 2.94
C ASP A 246 -5.06 -18.61 2.98
N PHE A 247 -6.39 -18.78 2.93
CA PHE A 247 -7.32 -17.66 2.77
C PHE A 247 -7.20 -16.62 3.89
N THR A 248 -7.12 -17.08 5.15
CA THR A 248 -6.96 -16.19 6.31
C THR A 248 -5.66 -15.39 6.23
N GLU A 249 -4.57 -16.02 5.82
CA GLU A 249 -3.27 -15.34 5.63
C GLU A 249 -3.34 -14.30 4.53
N GLN A 250 -4.01 -14.62 3.43
CA GLN A 250 -4.19 -13.69 2.32
C GLN A 250 -4.98 -12.44 2.75
N VAL A 251 -6.07 -12.63 3.49
CA VAL A 251 -6.89 -11.54 4.04
C VAL A 251 -6.07 -10.66 4.98
N ILE A 252 -5.33 -11.25 5.92
CA ILE A 252 -4.48 -10.53 6.87
C ILE A 252 -3.35 -9.79 6.15
N TYR A 253 -2.68 -10.46 5.21
CA TYR A 253 -1.62 -9.86 4.41
C TYR A 253 -2.13 -8.66 3.63
N TYR A 254 -3.22 -8.84 2.86
CA TYR A 254 -3.79 -7.76 2.07
C TYR A 254 -4.25 -6.58 2.93
N ALA A 255 -4.90 -6.86 4.07
CA ALA A 255 -5.34 -5.84 5.00
C ALA A 255 -4.17 -5.00 5.54
N ARG A 256 -3.08 -5.64 5.96
CA ARG A 256 -1.88 -4.95 6.45
C ARG A 256 -1.24 -4.07 5.38
N GLN A 257 -1.07 -4.62 4.17
CA GLN A 257 -0.47 -3.88 3.06
C GLN A 257 -1.31 -2.69 2.59
N THR A 258 -2.61 -2.82 2.66
CA THR A 258 -3.57 -1.83 2.16
C THR A 258 -3.82 -0.74 3.19
N LEU A 259 -4.13 -1.10 4.44
CA LEU A 259 -4.47 -0.14 5.48
C LEU A 259 -3.28 0.66 5.99
N ALA A 260 -2.06 0.24 5.71
CA ALA A 260 -0.86 1.03 5.99
C ALA A 260 -0.72 2.26 5.09
N ASP A 261 -1.38 2.29 3.92
CA ASP A 261 -1.38 3.46 3.04
C ASP A 261 -2.35 4.53 3.59
N PRO A 262 -1.87 5.75 3.89
CA PRO A 262 -2.71 6.82 4.45
C PRO A 262 -3.81 7.30 3.50
N ARG A 263 -3.71 7.01 2.21
CA ARG A 263 -4.72 7.35 1.21
C ARG A 263 -5.92 6.40 1.23
N VAL A 264 -5.79 5.23 1.86
CA VAL A 264 -6.90 4.28 2.03
C VAL A 264 -7.75 4.73 3.20
N ILE A 265 -9.03 5.02 2.96
CA ILE A 265 -10.00 5.40 3.99
C ILE A 265 -10.55 4.17 4.69
N ALA A 266 -10.92 3.15 3.90
CA ALA A 266 -11.50 1.90 4.38
C ALA A 266 -11.17 0.75 3.42
N LEU A 267 -11.20 -0.45 3.97
CA LEU A 267 -11.10 -1.71 3.26
C LEU A 267 -12.18 -2.64 3.78
N THR A 268 -13.03 -3.17 2.91
CA THR A 268 -13.97 -4.24 3.23
C THR A 268 -13.76 -5.45 2.32
N PHE A 269 -13.84 -6.63 2.91
CA PHE A 269 -13.75 -7.87 2.16
C PHE A 269 -15.13 -8.32 1.70
N PHE A 270 -15.24 -8.73 0.47
CA PHE A 270 -16.44 -9.30 -0.14
C PHE A 270 -16.40 -10.80 0.02
N LEU A 271 -17.41 -11.44 0.59
CA LEU A 271 -18.49 -10.94 1.46
C LEU A 271 -18.68 -11.94 2.60
N TRP A 272 -19.39 -11.56 3.68
CA TRP A 272 -19.70 -12.51 4.76
C TRP A 272 -20.53 -13.68 4.27
N GLN A 273 -21.68 -13.40 3.65
CA GLN A 273 -22.58 -14.42 3.13
C GLN A 273 -23.53 -13.87 2.07
N ASP A 274 -23.91 -14.69 1.09
CA ASP A 274 -25.01 -14.42 0.17
C ASP A 274 -26.08 -15.54 0.27
N PRO A 275 -27.11 -15.34 1.11
CA PRO A 275 -28.17 -16.33 1.27
C PRO A 275 -29.07 -16.49 0.06
N THR A 276 -28.96 -15.62 -0.95
CA THR A 276 -29.76 -15.69 -2.19
C THR A 276 -29.21 -16.67 -3.21
N ARG A 277 -27.98 -17.16 -3.01
CA ARG A 277 -27.32 -18.14 -3.88
C ARG A 277 -27.09 -19.46 -3.17
N SER A 278 -27.15 -20.54 -3.92
CA SER A 278 -26.88 -21.88 -3.38
C SER A 278 -25.46 -22.00 -2.84
N PRO A 279 -25.26 -22.68 -1.70
CA PRO A 279 -23.93 -22.97 -1.18
C PRO A 279 -23.02 -23.59 -2.25
N GLY A 280 -21.81 -23.12 -2.35
CA GLY A 280 -20.82 -23.60 -3.34
C GLY A 280 -20.74 -22.79 -4.64
N ASN A 281 -21.68 -21.90 -4.91
CA ASN A 281 -21.66 -21.06 -6.12
C ASN A 281 -21.07 -19.65 -5.90
N LEU A 282 -20.58 -19.36 -4.69
CA LEU A 282 -19.94 -18.08 -4.37
C LEU A 282 -18.54 -18.30 -3.79
N PRO A 283 -17.53 -18.24 -4.61
CA PRO A 283 -16.15 -18.46 -4.17
C PRO A 283 -15.66 -17.42 -3.14
N ASN A 284 -16.41 -16.35 -2.88
CA ASN A 284 -16.01 -15.24 -2.00
C ASN A 284 -16.75 -15.19 -0.66
N SER A 285 -17.81 -15.98 -0.44
CA SER A 285 -18.52 -16.02 0.84
C SER A 285 -17.67 -16.67 1.94
N TRP A 286 -17.43 -15.95 3.03
CA TRP A 286 -16.64 -16.45 4.14
C TRP A 286 -17.32 -17.61 4.85
N VAL A 287 -18.65 -17.55 5.01
CA VAL A 287 -19.45 -18.61 5.66
C VAL A 287 -19.34 -19.93 4.90
N ASP A 288 -19.39 -19.87 3.57
CA ASP A 288 -19.38 -21.07 2.73
C ASP A 288 -17.97 -21.58 2.45
N ARG A 289 -16.98 -20.70 2.49
CA ARG A 289 -15.62 -20.96 2.06
C ARG A 289 -14.67 -21.34 3.18
N CYS A 290 -14.79 -20.71 4.35
CA CYS A 290 -13.87 -20.96 5.44
C CYS A 290 -14.18 -22.31 6.10
N ARG A 291 -13.33 -23.32 5.93
CA ARG A 291 -13.45 -24.61 6.62
C ARG A 291 -13.51 -24.49 8.14
N ASN A 292 -12.87 -23.48 8.68
CA ASN A 292 -12.89 -23.15 10.10
C ASN A 292 -13.12 -21.65 10.26
N LEU A 293 -14.37 -21.24 10.14
CA LEU A 293 -14.76 -19.83 10.26
C LEU A 293 -14.44 -19.27 11.65
N ASP A 294 -14.54 -20.07 12.71
CA ASP A 294 -14.22 -19.62 14.07
C ASP A 294 -12.75 -19.26 14.21
N ASN A 295 -11.86 -20.08 13.67
CA ASN A 295 -10.43 -19.78 13.65
C ASN A 295 -10.11 -18.55 12.79
N HIS A 296 -10.77 -18.41 11.63
CA HIS A 296 -10.61 -17.24 10.76
C HIS A 296 -11.00 -15.95 11.51
N VAL A 297 -12.17 -15.93 12.15
CA VAL A 297 -12.69 -14.82 12.94
C VAL A 297 -11.78 -14.52 14.13
N ALA A 298 -11.32 -15.54 14.86
CA ALA A 298 -10.42 -15.38 16.00
C ALA A 298 -9.07 -14.75 15.58
N ARG A 299 -8.53 -15.14 14.45
CA ARG A 299 -7.28 -14.57 13.91
C ARG A 299 -7.42 -13.12 13.47
N LEU A 300 -8.56 -12.75 12.87
CA LEU A 300 -8.86 -11.36 12.56
C LEU A 300 -9.09 -10.53 13.83
N ALA A 301 -9.74 -11.09 14.84
CA ALA A 301 -9.91 -10.45 16.14
C ALA A 301 -8.55 -10.15 16.82
N ALA A 302 -7.60 -11.09 16.69
CA ALA A 302 -6.26 -10.97 17.23
C ALA A 302 -5.32 -10.07 16.38
N MET A 303 -5.75 -9.67 15.18
CA MET A 303 -4.94 -8.78 14.34
C MET A 303 -4.80 -7.41 15.01
N PRO A 304 -3.58 -6.90 15.24
CA PRO A 304 -3.40 -5.55 15.76
C PRO A 304 -3.94 -4.52 14.77
N ASP A 305 -4.37 -3.40 15.30
CA ASP A 305 -4.73 -2.25 14.47
C ASP A 305 -3.53 -1.81 13.63
N VAL A 306 -3.78 -1.49 12.37
CA VAL A 306 -2.72 -1.04 11.47
C VAL A 306 -2.44 0.44 11.74
N GLU A 307 -1.24 0.73 12.21
CA GLU A 307 -0.80 2.11 12.40
C GLU A 307 -0.47 2.76 11.07
N ILE A 308 -0.97 3.99 10.90
CA ILE A 308 -0.49 4.87 9.84
C ILE A 308 0.68 5.63 10.41
N ALA A 309 1.87 5.44 9.84
CA ALA A 309 2.91 6.40 10.06
C ALA A 309 2.42 7.77 9.53
N PRO A 310 2.32 8.81 10.37
CA PRO A 310 1.92 10.12 9.88
C PRO A 310 2.87 10.52 8.76
N LEU A 311 2.31 10.97 7.63
CA LEU A 311 3.09 11.65 6.60
C LEU A 311 3.61 12.94 7.24
N GLN A 312 4.83 12.90 7.74
CA GLN A 312 5.46 14.10 8.27
C GLN A 312 5.65 15.10 7.12
N PRO A 313 5.26 16.38 7.30
CA PRO A 313 5.66 17.42 6.36
C PRO A 313 7.19 17.40 6.28
N ALA A 314 7.71 17.42 5.05
CA ALA A 314 9.13 17.35 4.81
C ALA A 314 9.88 18.45 5.53
N PRO A 315 10.78 18.18 6.50
CA PRO A 315 11.83 19.13 6.81
C PRO A 315 12.67 19.34 5.54
N PRO A 316 13.33 20.48 5.36
CA PRO A 316 14.20 20.70 4.21
C PRO A 316 15.22 19.54 4.16
N GLY A 317 15.18 18.79 3.05
CA GLY A 317 15.89 17.52 2.95
C GLY A 317 17.40 17.69 3.00
N LYS A 318 18.10 16.72 3.58
CA LYS A 318 19.55 16.63 3.46
C LYS A 318 19.93 16.39 2.00
N ALA A 319 20.87 17.17 1.49
CA ALA A 319 21.43 16.94 0.18
C ALA A 319 22.45 15.78 0.24
N ILE A 320 22.44 14.94 -0.79
CA ILE A 320 23.43 13.90 -1.03
C ILE A 320 24.05 14.09 -2.41
N ARG A 321 25.36 13.89 -2.51
CA ARG A 321 26.11 13.96 -3.77
C ARG A 321 26.33 12.55 -4.30
N VAL A 322 25.78 12.27 -5.48
CA VAL A 322 25.76 10.95 -6.10
C VAL A 322 26.63 10.98 -7.36
N LEU A 323 27.65 10.11 -7.40
CA LEU A 323 28.44 9.87 -8.60
C LEU A 323 27.65 9.01 -9.58
N MET A 324 27.28 9.61 -10.71
CA MET A 324 26.49 8.99 -11.75
C MET A 324 27.37 8.10 -12.68
N PRO A 325 26.78 7.19 -13.48
CA PRO A 325 27.55 6.32 -14.38
C PRO A 325 28.38 7.08 -15.44
N ASP A 326 27.93 8.26 -15.85
CA ASP A 326 28.63 9.16 -16.77
C ASP A 326 29.75 9.99 -16.11
N LYS A 327 30.08 9.66 -14.84
CA LYS A 327 31.07 10.35 -13.99
C LYS A 327 30.70 11.79 -13.59
N THR A 328 29.49 12.23 -13.85
CA THR A 328 28.97 13.49 -13.29
C THR A 328 28.56 13.30 -11.84
N VAL A 329 28.62 14.39 -11.04
CA VAL A 329 28.10 14.39 -9.68
C VAL A 329 26.75 15.09 -9.67
N ARG A 330 25.72 14.36 -9.28
CA ARG A 330 24.36 14.89 -9.15
C ARG A 330 24.05 15.14 -7.67
N VAL A 331 23.71 16.37 -7.34
CA VAL A 331 23.22 16.72 -6.00
C VAL A 331 21.70 16.58 -6.01
N MET A 332 21.17 15.81 -5.08
CA MET A 332 19.73 15.59 -4.93
C MET A 332 19.33 15.52 -3.46
N GLU A 333 18.05 15.62 -3.20
CA GLU A 333 17.50 15.42 -1.86
C GLU A 333 17.62 13.94 -1.46
N LEU A 334 17.99 13.65 -0.20
CA LEU A 334 18.25 12.29 0.28
C LEU A 334 17.05 11.34 0.06
N GLU A 335 15.84 11.81 0.37
CA GLU A 335 14.64 10.98 0.19
C GLU A 335 14.36 10.69 -1.29
N GLU A 336 14.67 11.63 -2.19
CA GLU A 336 14.59 11.41 -3.64
C GLU A 336 15.60 10.36 -4.10
N TYR A 337 16.85 10.45 -3.62
CA TYR A 337 17.86 9.42 -3.85
C TYR A 337 17.39 8.04 -3.39
N LEU A 338 16.80 7.94 -2.18
CA LEU A 338 16.38 6.68 -1.61
C LEU A 338 15.25 5.98 -2.40
N ARG A 339 14.41 6.73 -3.11
CA ARG A 339 13.41 6.16 -4.02
C ARG A 339 14.08 5.29 -5.10
N GLY A 340 15.14 5.80 -5.71
CA GLY A 340 15.92 5.09 -6.72
C GLY A 340 16.74 3.95 -6.14
N VAL A 341 17.22 4.06 -4.89
CA VAL A 341 17.95 2.99 -4.21
C VAL A 341 17.01 1.83 -3.89
N VAL A 342 15.89 2.08 -3.22
CA VAL A 342 14.93 1.00 -2.87
C VAL A 342 14.45 0.28 -4.14
N ALA A 343 14.18 1.02 -5.22
CA ALA A 343 13.76 0.46 -6.49
C ALA A 343 14.84 -0.36 -7.21
N ALA A 344 16.12 -0.10 -6.97
CA ALA A 344 17.22 -0.84 -7.54
C ALA A 344 17.61 -2.07 -6.72
N GLU A 345 17.50 -1.97 -5.39
CA GLU A 345 17.97 -2.96 -4.43
C GLU A 345 16.96 -4.08 -4.18
N MET A 346 15.66 -3.76 -4.15
CA MET A 346 14.60 -4.75 -3.94
C MET A 346 13.57 -4.69 -5.07
N PRO A 347 12.99 -5.81 -5.47
CA PRO A 347 11.80 -5.81 -6.33
C PRO A 347 10.70 -4.97 -5.65
N TYR A 348 10.18 -3.96 -6.33
CA TYR A 348 9.12 -3.06 -5.83
C TYR A 348 7.84 -3.78 -5.39
N THR A 349 7.80 -4.98 -5.60
CA THR A 349 6.79 -6.00 -5.60
C THR A 349 6.82 -6.82 -4.32
N TRP A 350 7.88 -6.69 -3.56
CA TRP A 350 8.00 -7.31 -2.28
C TRP A 350 7.09 -6.64 -1.23
N PRO A 351 6.79 -7.32 -0.14
CA PRO A 351 5.96 -6.76 0.91
C PRO A 351 6.41 -5.37 1.34
N LEU A 352 5.46 -4.47 1.55
CA LEU A 352 5.76 -3.08 1.93
C LEU A 352 6.67 -3.00 3.17
N GLU A 353 6.53 -3.92 4.13
CA GLU A 353 7.36 -3.94 5.32
C GLU A 353 8.83 -4.30 5.01
N ALA A 354 9.08 -5.16 4.03
CA ALA A 354 10.44 -5.40 3.54
C ALA A 354 11.03 -4.17 2.83
N LEU A 355 10.24 -3.49 2.00
CA LEU A 355 10.65 -2.24 1.34
C LEU A 355 10.91 -1.11 2.35
N LYS A 356 10.12 -1.01 3.43
CA LYS A 356 10.34 -0.07 4.53
C LYS A 356 11.65 -0.37 5.27
N ALA A 357 11.90 -1.65 5.58
CA ALA A 357 13.17 -2.06 6.19
C ALA A 357 14.35 -1.67 5.30
N GLN A 358 14.26 -1.90 3.98
CA GLN A 358 15.27 -1.47 3.02
C GLN A 358 15.44 0.05 3.00
N ALA A 359 14.35 0.82 3.02
CA ALA A 359 14.41 2.28 3.01
C ALA A 359 15.14 2.84 4.24
N VAL A 360 14.85 2.30 5.44
CA VAL A 360 15.52 2.71 6.69
C VAL A 360 17.00 2.29 6.70
N ALA A 361 17.30 1.08 6.24
CA ALA A 361 18.69 0.60 6.14
C ALA A 361 19.49 1.44 5.14
N ALA A 362 18.93 1.68 3.95
CA ALA A 362 19.57 2.48 2.90
C ALA A 362 19.78 3.94 3.34
N ARG A 363 18.81 4.53 4.06
CA ARG A 363 18.94 5.88 4.62
C ARG A 363 20.05 5.96 5.65
N SER A 364 20.12 4.97 6.55
CA SER A 364 21.16 4.90 7.57
C SER A 364 22.54 4.78 6.96
N TYR A 365 22.69 3.94 5.93
CA TYR A 365 23.92 3.82 5.17
C TYR A 365 24.33 5.13 4.48
N ALA A 366 23.40 5.75 3.74
CA ALA A 366 23.64 7.00 3.01
C ALA A 366 24.03 8.14 3.95
N MET A 367 23.32 8.30 5.07
CA MET A 367 23.66 9.30 6.08
C MET A 367 25.03 9.04 6.74
N ALA A 368 25.37 7.78 6.99
CA ALA A 368 26.68 7.43 7.48
C ALA A 368 27.79 7.71 6.44
N ALA A 369 27.50 7.59 5.14
CA ALA A 369 28.43 7.95 4.06
C ALA A 369 28.64 9.46 3.96
N ILE A 370 27.57 10.27 4.13
CA ILE A 370 27.65 11.73 4.19
C ILE A 370 28.54 12.20 5.38
N ALA A 371 28.41 11.53 6.52
CA ALA A 371 29.10 11.92 7.76
C ALA A 371 30.58 11.49 7.83
N ARG A 372 31.04 10.63 6.91
CA ARG A 372 32.41 10.07 6.91
C ARG A 372 33.29 10.70 5.83
N PRO A 373 34.65 10.53 5.92
CA PRO A 373 35.53 10.74 4.79
C PRO A 373 35.02 9.94 3.58
N ARG A 374 34.92 10.59 2.45
CA ARG A 374 34.24 10.06 1.26
C ARG A 374 35.03 8.94 0.62
N HIS A 375 34.36 7.87 0.23
CA HIS A 375 34.94 6.85 -0.64
C HIS A 375 35.22 7.38 -2.06
N HIS A 376 34.50 8.43 -2.44
CA HIS A 376 34.70 9.16 -3.68
C HIS A 376 35.12 10.60 -3.34
N PRO A 377 36.23 11.13 -3.91
CA PRO A 377 36.70 12.49 -3.59
C PRO A 377 35.64 13.56 -3.84
N GLU A 378 34.82 13.36 -4.87
CA GLU A 378 33.82 14.33 -5.35
C GLU A 378 32.39 14.06 -4.86
N ALA A 379 32.08 12.85 -4.38
CA ALA A 379 30.72 12.43 -4.07
C ALA A 379 30.62 11.69 -2.73
N ASP A 380 29.42 11.58 -2.19
CA ASP A 380 29.14 10.85 -0.95
C ASP A 380 28.92 9.37 -1.23
N VAL A 381 28.26 9.04 -2.34
CA VAL A 381 27.96 7.67 -2.80
C VAL A 381 28.05 7.58 -4.33
N CYS A 382 28.12 6.35 -4.86
CA CYS A 382 27.92 6.08 -6.28
C CYS A 382 26.65 5.23 -6.50
N THR A 383 26.30 5.02 -7.77
CA THR A 383 25.08 4.30 -8.20
C THR A 383 25.26 2.80 -8.36
N THR A 384 26.39 2.24 -7.95
CA THR A 384 26.70 0.81 -8.11
C THR A 384 26.66 0.07 -6.78
N THR A 385 26.81 -1.24 -6.81
CA THR A 385 26.92 -2.09 -5.60
C THR A 385 28.16 -1.81 -4.73
N HIS A 386 29.06 -0.92 -5.17
CA HIS A 386 30.16 -0.42 -4.35
C HIS A 386 29.63 0.41 -3.16
N CYS A 387 28.61 1.23 -3.38
CA CYS A 387 27.89 1.96 -2.34
C CYS A 387 26.47 1.41 -2.17
N GLN A 388 25.57 1.80 -3.05
CA GLN A 388 24.19 1.33 -3.12
C GLN A 388 23.74 1.36 -4.58
N ALA A 389 23.11 0.31 -5.07
CA ALA A 389 22.54 0.33 -6.40
C ALA A 389 21.46 1.43 -6.49
N TYR A 390 21.45 2.17 -7.59
CA TYR A 390 20.49 3.26 -7.84
C TYR A 390 19.93 3.16 -9.25
N ASN A 391 18.62 3.27 -9.38
CA ASN A 391 17.96 3.29 -10.69
C ASN A 391 16.64 4.07 -10.64
N GLU A 392 16.64 5.29 -11.14
CA GLU A 392 15.44 6.14 -11.14
C GLU A 392 14.34 5.64 -12.08
N ALA A 393 14.69 4.93 -13.17
CA ALA A 393 13.70 4.37 -14.09
C ALA A 393 12.86 3.24 -13.48
N ARG A 394 13.28 2.67 -12.33
CA ARG A 394 12.55 1.64 -11.60
C ARG A 394 11.68 2.19 -10.47
N ILE A 395 11.72 3.50 -10.23
CA ILE A 395 10.92 4.12 -9.17
C ILE A 395 9.44 3.87 -9.43
N ASN A 396 8.73 3.45 -8.39
CA ASN A 396 7.31 3.14 -8.44
C ASN A 396 6.62 3.48 -7.12
N SER A 397 5.28 3.38 -7.10
CA SER A 397 4.47 3.78 -5.96
C SER A 397 4.77 3.05 -4.65
N ASN A 398 5.22 1.78 -4.70
CA ASN A 398 5.53 1.02 -3.49
C ASN A 398 6.85 1.48 -2.86
N CYS A 399 7.87 1.73 -3.70
CA CYS A 399 9.13 2.30 -3.24
C CYS A 399 8.91 3.71 -2.65
N ASP A 400 8.13 4.55 -3.34
CA ASP A 400 7.73 5.87 -2.84
C ASP A 400 7.03 5.79 -1.49
N LEU A 401 6.10 4.84 -1.36
CA LEU A 401 5.34 4.65 -0.13
C LEU A 401 6.25 4.20 1.02
N ALA A 402 7.15 3.24 0.76
CA ALA A 402 8.11 2.76 1.75
C ALA A 402 9.02 3.88 2.25
N VAL A 403 9.59 4.67 1.33
CA VAL A 403 10.45 5.81 1.66
C VAL A 403 9.69 6.88 2.44
N ARG A 404 8.48 7.25 1.99
CA ARG A 404 7.65 8.26 2.67
C ARG A 404 7.19 7.83 4.06
N GLN A 405 6.75 6.57 4.23
CA GLN A 405 6.27 6.07 5.54
C GLN A 405 7.38 5.88 6.57
N THR A 406 8.62 5.79 6.12
CA THR A 406 9.80 5.70 6.98
C THR A 406 10.66 6.96 6.92
N ARG A 407 10.08 8.08 6.44
CA ARG A 407 10.82 9.33 6.27
C ARG A 407 11.57 9.72 7.53
N SER A 408 12.81 10.15 7.38
CA SER A 408 13.74 10.54 8.46
C SER A 408 14.09 9.44 9.47
N GLN A 409 13.53 8.23 9.36
CA GLN A 409 13.89 7.13 10.27
C GLN A 409 15.25 6.54 9.92
N VAL A 410 16.07 6.37 10.95
CA VAL A 410 17.42 5.81 10.86
C VAL A 410 17.67 4.79 11.97
N ILE A 411 18.66 3.96 11.74
CA ILE A 411 19.14 2.97 12.69
C ILE A 411 20.23 3.62 13.57
N LEU A 412 20.01 3.60 14.87
CA LEU A 412 20.97 4.07 15.86
C LEU A 412 21.44 2.92 16.75
N TYR A 413 22.72 2.89 17.05
CA TYR A 413 23.33 2.07 18.08
C TYR A 413 24.07 2.97 19.07
N ASN A 414 23.76 2.87 20.36
CA ASN A 414 24.30 3.77 21.40
C ASN A 414 24.16 5.27 21.04
N ASN A 415 23.00 5.68 20.51
CA ASN A 415 22.69 7.03 20.04
C ASN A 415 23.55 7.52 18.86
N GLN A 416 24.37 6.67 18.28
CA GLN A 416 25.16 6.98 17.08
C GLN A 416 24.55 6.31 15.84
N LEU A 417 24.66 6.97 14.70
CA LEU A 417 24.17 6.47 13.42
C LEU A 417 24.92 5.17 13.05
N ALA A 418 24.16 4.08 12.86
CA ALA A 418 24.71 2.80 12.45
C ALA A 418 24.94 2.77 10.92
N THR A 419 26.04 2.17 10.51
CA THR A 419 26.25 1.83 9.09
C THR A 419 25.50 0.56 8.79
N ALA A 420 24.31 0.69 8.23
CA ALA A 420 23.42 -0.44 7.97
C ALA A 420 23.73 -1.10 6.62
N TYR A 421 24.64 -2.07 6.62
CA TYR A 421 24.91 -2.91 5.46
C TYR A 421 23.78 -3.89 5.21
N TYR A 422 23.56 -4.29 3.95
CA TYR A 422 22.57 -5.28 3.54
C TYR A 422 23.05 -6.05 2.31
N CYS A 423 22.53 -7.24 2.11
CA CYS A 423 22.89 -8.11 0.98
C CYS A 423 21.67 -8.83 0.42
N ALA A 424 21.75 -9.26 -0.83
CA ALA A 424 20.64 -9.92 -1.49
C ALA A 424 20.20 -11.21 -0.76
N ASN A 425 21.14 -12.12 -0.46
CA ASN A 425 20.86 -13.34 0.31
C ASN A 425 22.09 -13.74 1.14
N CYS A 426 21.89 -14.00 2.41
CA CYS A 426 22.99 -14.38 3.32
C CYS A 426 23.32 -15.89 3.33
N GLY A 427 22.46 -16.74 2.76
CA GLY A 427 22.65 -18.19 2.73
C GLY A 427 22.23 -18.90 4.03
N GLY A 428 21.17 -18.40 4.69
CA GLY A 428 20.62 -18.98 5.92
C GLY A 428 21.21 -18.44 7.23
N HIS A 429 22.29 -17.65 7.16
CA HIS A 429 22.91 -17.03 8.34
C HIS A 429 23.73 -15.81 7.94
N THR A 430 23.59 -14.69 8.67
CA THR A 430 24.41 -13.51 8.39
C THR A 430 25.82 -13.65 8.97
N LEU A 431 26.72 -12.76 8.55
CA LEU A 431 28.12 -12.74 8.98
C LEU A 431 28.44 -11.44 9.73
N GLY A 432 29.44 -11.48 10.62
CA GLY A 432 30.01 -10.28 11.20
C GLY A 432 30.86 -9.51 10.16
N ASN A 433 30.93 -8.20 10.29
CA ASN A 433 31.73 -7.35 9.40
C ASN A 433 33.24 -7.77 9.41
N GLU A 434 33.77 -8.13 10.55
CA GLU A 434 35.16 -8.57 10.76
C GLU A 434 35.48 -9.84 9.97
N THR A 435 34.51 -10.72 9.78
CA THR A 435 34.68 -11.96 9.02
C THR A 435 34.84 -11.70 7.51
N VAL A 436 34.22 -10.61 7.03
CA VAL A 436 34.17 -10.31 5.58
C VAL A 436 35.23 -9.29 5.17
N TRP A 437 35.41 -8.25 5.97
CA TRP A 437 36.29 -7.12 5.63
C TRP A 437 37.45 -6.91 6.60
N GLY A 438 37.53 -7.73 7.69
CA GLY A 438 38.50 -7.49 8.76
C GLY A 438 38.12 -6.31 9.65
N GLY A 439 39.06 -5.86 10.45
CA GLY A 439 38.91 -4.74 11.37
C GLY A 439 38.12 -5.09 12.64
N PRO A 440 37.81 -4.10 13.49
CA PRO A 440 37.08 -4.34 14.73
C PRO A 440 35.65 -4.75 14.48
N PRO A 441 35.10 -5.68 15.27
CA PRO A 441 33.71 -6.11 15.15
C PRO A 441 32.77 -4.96 15.53
N LEU A 442 31.80 -4.71 14.67
CA LEU A 442 30.73 -3.75 14.94
C LEU A 442 29.61 -4.45 15.75
N PRO A 443 29.30 -3.97 16.98
CA PRO A 443 28.41 -4.72 17.88
C PRO A 443 26.99 -4.94 17.34
N TYR A 444 26.52 -4.09 16.46
CA TYR A 444 25.20 -4.19 15.83
C TYR A 444 25.19 -5.03 14.54
N LEU A 445 26.34 -5.49 14.04
CA LEU A 445 26.48 -6.37 12.88
C LEU A 445 26.91 -7.77 13.30
N ARG A 446 26.15 -8.39 14.21
CA ARG A 446 26.44 -9.75 14.67
C ARG A 446 25.78 -10.79 13.77
N PRO A 447 26.39 -11.96 13.63
CA PRO A 447 25.79 -13.09 12.94
C PRO A 447 24.45 -13.46 13.55
N VAL A 448 23.39 -13.54 12.70
CA VAL A 448 22.05 -13.98 13.12
C VAL A 448 21.52 -15.04 12.15
N PRO A 449 20.70 -16.00 12.62
CA PRO A 449 20.05 -16.95 11.73
C PRO A 449 19.08 -16.21 10.80
N CYS A 450 18.96 -16.71 9.57
CA CYS A 450 18.05 -16.16 8.58
C CYS A 450 17.04 -17.23 8.14
N ILE A 451 15.77 -16.83 8.03
CA ILE A 451 14.72 -17.76 7.64
C ILE A 451 14.76 -18.18 6.16
N ASN A 452 15.51 -17.44 5.34
CA ASN A 452 15.70 -17.78 3.93
C ASN A 452 16.96 -18.64 3.74
N PRO A 453 16.83 -19.92 3.37
CA PRO A 453 17.97 -20.82 3.18
C PRO A 453 18.57 -20.77 1.77
N GLY A 454 18.15 -19.82 0.93
CA GLY A 454 18.60 -19.73 -0.46
C GLY A 454 20.11 -19.53 -0.61
N PRO A 455 20.65 -19.67 -1.81
CA PRO A 455 22.10 -19.58 -2.04
C PRO A 455 22.62 -18.18 -1.68
N LYS A 456 23.78 -18.12 -1.06
CA LYS A 456 24.43 -16.86 -0.68
C LYS A 456 24.65 -15.98 -1.92
N LYS A 457 24.19 -14.71 -1.85
CA LYS A 457 24.40 -13.69 -2.87
C LYS A 457 24.73 -12.35 -2.22
N GLY A 458 25.96 -11.93 -2.39
CA GLY A 458 26.53 -10.75 -1.74
C GLY A 458 27.38 -11.11 -0.50
N HIS A 459 27.75 -10.10 0.27
CA HIS A 459 28.72 -10.24 1.38
C HIS A 459 28.16 -10.96 2.63
N GLY A 460 26.84 -10.97 2.82
CA GLY A 460 26.20 -11.67 3.94
C GLY A 460 26.19 -10.89 5.27
N VAL A 461 26.61 -9.64 5.31
CA VAL A 461 26.64 -8.81 6.53
C VAL A 461 25.38 -7.94 6.61
N GLY A 462 24.80 -7.82 7.82
CA GLY A 462 23.63 -7.00 8.08
C GLY A 462 22.34 -7.61 7.53
N MET A 463 21.41 -6.80 7.01
CA MET A 463 20.10 -7.29 6.60
C MET A 463 20.17 -8.14 5.32
N CYS A 464 19.61 -9.35 5.39
CA CYS A 464 19.35 -10.19 4.23
C CYS A 464 18.04 -9.76 3.55
N GLN A 465 18.11 -9.32 2.31
CA GLN A 465 16.93 -8.82 1.58
C GLN A 465 15.87 -9.91 1.39
N TRP A 466 16.25 -11.12 0.97
CA TRP A 466 15.33 -12.25 0.88
C TRP A 466 14.79 -12.69 2.25
N GLY A 467 15.60 -12.63 3.29
CA GLY A 467 15.13 -12.91 4.64
C GLY A 467 14.15 -11.85 5.15
N ALA A 468 14.38 -10.57 4.85
CA ALA A 468 13.44 -9.49 5.14
C ALA A 468 12.11 -9.68 4.40
N HIS A 469 12.15 -10.13 3.13
CA HIS A 469 10.98 -10.52 2.37
C HIS A 469 10.19 -11.62 3.10
N ASP A 470 10.84 -12.72 3.48
CA ASP A 470 10.18 -13.87 4.08
C ASP A 470 9.63 -13.56 5.48
N MET A 471 10.31 -12.71 6.26
CA MET A 471 9.81 -12.21 7.53
C MET A 471 8.55 -11.36 7.32
N ALA A 472 8.57 -10.42 6.37
CA ALA A 472 7.41 -9.60 6.04
C ALA A 472 6.22 -10.45 5.54
N MET A 473 6.49 -11.51 4.78
CA MET A 473 5.49 -12.48 4.35
C MET A 473 4.84 -13.23 5.52
N ARG A 474 5.58 -13.44 6.63
CA ARG A 474 5.04 -14.02 7.88
C ARG A 474 4.31 -13.00 8.74
N GLY A 475 4.33 -11.72 8.35
CA GLY A 475 3.64 -10.64 9.04
C GLY A 475 4.50 -9.81 9.97
N ASP A 476 5.81 -9.98 9.97
CA ASP A 476 6.71 -9.09 10.71
C ASP A 476 6.71 -7.70 10.08
N ASN A 477 6.64 -6.66 10.91
CA ASN A 477 6.78 -5.29 10.47
C ASN A 477 8.27 -4.93 10.25
N TYR A 478 8.53 -3.81 9.56
CA TYR A 478 9.89 -3.36 9.24
C TYR A 478 10.77 -3.15 10.48
N GLU A 479 10.20 -2.76 11.63
CA GLU A 479 10.96 -2.60 12.87
C GLU A 479 11.44 -3.94 13.42
N ALA A 480 10.57 -4.96 13.41
CA ALA A 480 10.94 -6.32 13.82
C ALA A 480 12.02 -6.88 12.90
N ILE A 481 11.89 -6.68 11.59
CA ILE A 481 12.88 -7.07 10.59
C ILE A 481 14.25 -6.42 10.89
N LEU A 482 14.27 -5.11 11.07
CA LEU A 482 15.52 -4.38 11.34
C LEU A 482 16.15 -4.81 12.66
N LYS A 483 15.37 -4.96 13.74
CA LYS A 483 15.84 -5.41 15.05
C LYS A 483 16.35 -6.86 15.03
N HIS A 484 15.86 -7.70 14.11
CA HIS A 484 16.40 -9.05 13.90
C HIS A 484 17.81 -9.02 13.30
N TYR A 485 18.04 -8.22 12.26
CA TYR A 485 19.32 -8.20 11.55
C TYR A 485 20.38 -7.29 12.16
N TYR A 486 19.97 -6.29 12.92
CA TYR A 486 20.88 -5.35 13.57
C TYR A 486 20.70 -5.43 15.10
N THR A 487 21.69 -6.00 15.77
CA THR A 487 21.62 -6.31 17.20
C THR A 487 21.68 -5.05 18.05
N GLY A 488 20.76 -4.91 19.00
CA GLY A 488 20.79 -3.85 20.03
C GLY A 488 20.53 -2.43 19.50
N ILE A 489 19.90 -2.32 18.34
CA ILE A 489 19.58 -1.04 17.73
C ILE A 489 18.28 -0.42 18.27
N ARG A 490 18.15 0.89 18.10
CA ARG A 490 16.88 1.60 18.12
C ARG A 490 16.63 2.34 16.81
N LEU A 491 15.37 2.56 16.47
CA LEU A 491 14.96 3.41 15.36
C LEU A 491 14.66 4.80 15.91
N SER A 492 15.04 5.83 15.19
CA SER A 492 14.75 7.22 15.53
C SER A 492 14.44 8.01 14.27
N SER A 493 13.55 8.98 14.37
CA SER A 493 13.23 9.89 13.27
C SER A 493 14.27 10.99 13.05
N GLU A 494 15.19 11.20 14.01
CA GLU A 494 16.40 12.03 13.83
C GLU A 494 17.54 11.45 14.67
N PRO A 495 18.80 11.43 14.18
CA PRO A 495 19.92 11.33 15.07
C PRO A 495 19.92 12.59 15.93
N GLU A 496 19.92 12.42 17.24
CA GLU A 496 20.26 13.53 18.13
C GLU A 496 21.52 14.18 17.56
N THR A 497 21.50 15.49 17.37
CA THR A 497 22.68 16.26 16.93
C THR A 497 23.90 15.72 17.68
N PRO A 498 25.02 15.40 17.01
CA PRO A 498 26.22 14.99 17.71
C PRO A 498 26.44 16.00 18.83
N PRO A 499 26.78 15.58 20.05
CA PRO A 499 27.07 16.53 21.11
C PRO A 499 28.04 17.54 20.51
N THR A 500 27.69 18.80 20.57
CA THR A 500 28.57 19.92 20.18
C THR A 500 29.92 19.57 20.78
N PRO A 501 31.01 19.52 20.00
CA PRO A 501 32.32 19.27 20.56
C PRO A 501 32.45 20.20 21.75
N GLN A 502 32.60 19.66 22.95
CA GLN A 502 32.86 20.48 24.11
C GLN A 502 34.09 21.32 23.75
N PRO A 503 34.08 22.62 24.01
CA PRO A 503 35.28 23.41 23.80
C PRO A 503 36.43 22.70 24.50
N VAL A 504 37.42 22.30 23.74
CA VAL A 504 38.63 21.73 24.28
C VAL A 504 39.18 22.80 25.21
N THR A 505 39.10 22.56 26.51
CA THR A 505 39.78 23.43 27.46
C THR A 505 41.23 23.43 27.05
N GLU A 506 41.74 24.58 26.62
CA GLU A 506 43.15 24.77 26.35
C GLU A 506 43.95 24.28 27.53
N GLY A 507 44.81 23.27 27.34
CA GLY A 507 45.68 22.79 28.39
C GLY A 507 46.04 21.30 28.27
N GLY A 508 46.34 20.83 27.07
CA GLY A 508 46.99 19.53 26.85
C GLY A 508 48.21 19.69 25.95
N GLU A 509 49.39 19.77 26.53
CA GLU A 509 50.63 19.74 25.75
C GLU A 509 50.70 18.36 25.05
N ILE A 510 50.80 18.39 23.69
CA ILE A 510 51.05 17.21 22.89
C ILE A 510 52.55 16.88 22.96
N TYR A 511 52.93 15.92 23.75
CA TYR A 511 54.29 15.36 23.67
C TYR A 511 54.32 14.30 22.55
N GLY A 512 54.67 14.74 21.34
CA GLY A 512 55.01 13.88 20.23
C GLY A 512 56.29 14.41 19.56
N LYS A 513 57.32 13.59 19.50
CA LYS A 513 58.47 13.89 18.64
C LYS A 513 58.03 13.76 17.19
N VAL A 514 58.01 14.88 16.46
CA VAL A 514 57.93 14.88 15.00
C VAL A 514 59.31 14.56 14.47
N THR A 515 59.46 13.45 13.77
CA THR A 515 60.72 13.07 13.10
C THR A 515 60.48 13.07 11.58
N ASP A 516 61.54 13.41 10.82
CA ASP A 516 61.54 13.26 9.37
C ASP A 516 61.55 11.78 8.93
N ALA A 517 61.53 11.53 7.64
CA ALA A 517 61.54 10.20 7.05
C ALA A 517 62.83 9.39 7.35
N GLN A 518 63.83 10.00 7.94
CA GLN A 518 65.11 9.43 8.37
C GLN A 518 65.19 9.29 9.89
N GLY A 519 64.08 9.58 10.63
CA GLY A 519 64.02 9.41 12.10
C GLY A 519 64.65 10.54 12.91
N GLN A 520 65.02 11.68 12.31
CA GLN A 520 65.58 12.82 13.00
C GLN A 520 64.51 13.78 13.48
N PRO A 521 64.65 14.44 14.63
CA PRO A 521 63.71 15.45 15.11
C PRO A 521 63.63 16.64 14.15
N VAL A 522 62.42 17.03 13.72
CA VAL A 522 62.13 18.23 12.94
C VAL A 522 61.72 19.35 13.89
#